data_3c0ed3f06d76d689175c8e2ba18ecec8
#
_entry.id   3c0ed3f06d76d689175c8e2ba18ecec8
#
_cell.length_a   1.000
_cell.length_b   1.000
_cell.length_c   1.000
_cell.angle_alpha   90.00
_cell.angle_beta   90.00
_cell.angle_gamma   90.00
#
_symmetry.space_group_name_H-M   'P 1'
#
loop_
_entity.id
_entity.type
_entity.pdbx_description
1 polymer ?
#
loop_
_entity_poly.entity_id
_entity_poly.type
_entity_poly.pdbx_seq_one_letter_code
_entity_poly.pdbx_strand_id
1 'polypeptide(L)'
;YPKRTITYDNRLDFTKVKTLNFEEPDLKIFPCLGLAYEALAEGDSSCIVLNGANEVAVNLFLSERIRFTEIYDIVANTLEKHIKTDINDLDDVFEVDAWSRKIAMEMYNKR
;
A
#
# COMPACT_ATOMS: atom_id res chain seq x y z
N TYR A 1 -22.83 -21.15 -2.53
CA TYR A 1 -23.70 -21.14 -1.37
C TYR A 1 -24.93 -22.00 -1.63
N PRO A 2 -25.35 -22.88 -0.74
CA PRO A 2 -24.84 -23.08 0.60
C PRO A 2 -23.70 -24.10 0.72
N LYS A 3 -23.32 -24.81 -0.36
CA LYS A 3 -22.29 -25.84 -0.32
C LYS A 3 -20.91 -25.25 -0.54
N ARG A 4 -19.90 -25.70 0.25
CA ARG A 4 -18.50 -25.40 -0.01
C ARG A 4 -18.05 -26.10 -1.28
N THR A 5 -17.49 -25.36 -2.23
CA THR A 5 -16.82 -25.92 -3.38
C THR A 5 -15.52 -26.59 -2.93
N ILE A 6 -15.26 -27.79 -3.47
CA ILE A 6 -13.96 -28.45 -3.27
C ILE A 6 -12.97 -27.71 -4.17
N THR A 7 -11.99 -27.05 -3.58
CA THR A 7 -10.87 -26.44 -4.28
C THR A 7 -9.65 -27.35 -4.18
N TYR A 8 -8.78 -27.29 -5.17
CA TYR A 8 -7.52 -28.05 -5.18
C TYR A 8 -6.43 -27.36 -4.34
N ASP A 9 -6.78 -26.32 -3.58
CA ASP A 9 -5.85 -25.60 -2.73
C ASP A 9 -5.37 -26.47 -1.58
N ASN A 10 -4.12 -26.27 -1.17
CA ASN A 10 -3.55 -26.91 -0.01
C ASN A 10 -4.34 -26.48 1.23
N ARG A 11 -5.05 -27.42 1.86
CA ARG A 11 -5.77 -27.16 3.10
C ARG A 11 -4.78 -26.96 4.23
N LEU A 12 -5.09 -25.98 5.09
CA LEU A 12 -4.33 -25.77 6.31
C LEU A 12 -4.45 -26.99 7.21
N ASP A 13 -3.34 -27.63 7.48
CA ASP A 13 -3.21 -28.78 8.37
C ASP A 13 -2.61 -28.33 9.71
N PHE A 14 -3.49 -28.13 10.71
CA PHE A 14 -3.06 -27.69 12.04
C PHE A 14 -2.09 -28.67 12.73
N THR A 15 -2.13 -29.96 12.37
CA THR A 15 -1.20 -30.95 12.96
C THR A 15 0.23 -30.73 12.48
N LYS A 16 0.41 -30.12 11.29
CA LYS A 16 1.72 -29.76 10.75
C LYS A 16 2.17 -28.37 11.19
N VAL A 17 1.25 -27.41 11.25
CA VAL A 17 1.55 -26.03 11.66
C VAL A 17 1.87 -25.93 13.15
N LYS A 18 1.13 -26.61 14.00
CA LYS A 18 1.27 -26.73 15.46
C LYS A 18 1.20 -25.41 16.22
N THR A 19 2.03 -24.41 15.86
CA THR A 19 2.20 -23.17 16.60
C THR A 19 2.19 -21.98 15.66
N LEU A 20 1.48 -20.88 16.03
CA LEU A 20 1.56 -19.56 15.40
C LEU A 20 2.17 -18.60 16.41
N ASN A 21 3.18 -17.87 16.00
CA ASN A 21 3.83 -16.85 16.80
C ASN A 21 3.36 -15.46 16.36
N PHE A 22 3.17 -14.56 17.33
CA PHE A 22 2.74 -13.19 17.10
C PHE A 22 3.72 -12.26 17.79
N GLU A 23 4.16 -11.24 17.08
CA GLU A 23 5.10 -10.23 17.57
C GLU A 23 4.59 -8.84 17.21
N GLU A 24 4.98 -7.83 17.99
CA GLU A 24 4.74 -6.42 17.65
C GLU A 24 5.47 -6.06 16.35
N PRO A 25 4.81 -5.37 15.39
CA PRO A 25 5.49 -4.95 14.17
C PRO A 25 6.56 -3.89 14.48
N ASP A 26 7.75 -4.08 13.96
CA ASP A 26 8.83 -3.11 14.05
C ASP A 26 8.67 -2.03 12.95
N LEU A 27 8.16 -0.85 13.33
CA LEU A 27 7.94 0.26 12.40
C LEU A 27 9.25 0.89 11.88
N LYS A 28 10.40 0.58 12.48
CA LYS A 28 11.69 1.02 11.93
C LYS A 28 12.13 0.15 10.75
N ILE A 29 11.83 -1.15 10.84
CA ILE A 29 12.13 -2.12 9.77
C ILE A 29 11.04 -2.07 8.69
N PHE A 30 9.77 -1.88 9.10
CA PHE A 30 8.59 -1.84 8.23
C PHE A 30 7.88 -0.49 8.26
N PRO A 31 8.54 0.61 7.82
CA PRO A 31 8.01 1.97 7.99
C PRO A 31 6.75 2.25 7.17
N CYS A 32 6.50 1.51 6.08
CA CYS A 32 5.28 1.66 5.28
C CYS A 32 4.00 1.34 6.08
N LEU A 33 4.08 0.51 7.12
CA LEU A 33 2.95 0.26 8.01
C LEU A 33 2.58 1.53 8.79
N GLY A 34 3.59 2.30 9.24
CA GLY A 34 3.36 3.61 9.88
C GLY A 34 2.61 4.58 8.98
N LEU A 35 3.04 4.68 7.70
CA LEU A 35 2.35 5.52 6.70
C LEU A 35 0.87 5.12 6.50
N ALA A 36 0.57 3.83 6.57
CA ALA A 36 -0.81 3.36 6.44
C ALA A 36 -1.69 3.82 7.60
N TYR A 37 -1.17 3.79 8.84
CA TYR A 37 -1.90 4.32 10.00
C TYR A 37 -2.06 5.84 9.94
N GLU A 38 -1.03 6.57 9.52
CA GLU A 38 -1.09 8.02 9.34
C GLU A 38 -2.12 8.39 8.28
N ALA A 39 -2.09 7.77 7.11
CA ALA A 39 -3.06 8.01 6.05
C ALA A 39 -4.50 7.71 6.48
N LEU A 40 -4.71 6.63 7.25
CA LEU A 40 -6.02 6.29 7.80
C LEU A 40 -6.52 7.35 8.78
N ALA A 41 -5.65 7.87 9.62
CA ALA A 41 -5.98 8.93 10.59
C ALA A 41 -6.28 10.27 9.90
N GLU A 42 -5.62 10.58 8.79
CA GLU A 42 -5.86 11.79 8.00
C GLU A 42 -7.19 11.75 7.24
N GLY A 43 -7.56 10.60 6.69
CA GLY A 43 -8.83 10.38 6.03
C GLY A 43 -8.75 9.85 4.60
N ASP A 44 -9.90 9.76 3.94
CA ASP A 44 -10.14 8.98 2.72
C ASP A 44 -9.19 9.33 1.56
N SER A 45 -8.97 10.62 1.27
CA SER A 45 -8.09 11.01 0.17
C SER A 45 -6.63 10.59 0.40
N SER A 46 -6.15 10.61 1.64
CA SER A 46 -4.80 10.15 2.00
C SER A 46 -4.66 8.64 1.81
N CYS A 47 -5.71 7.86 2.08
CA CYS A 47 -5.73 6.41 1.82
C CYS A 47 -5.64 6.10 0.31
N ILE A 48 -6.33 6.88 -0.53
CA ILE A 48 -6.27 6.75 -1.99
C ILE A 48 -4.85 7.05 -2.49
N VAL A 49 -4.24 8.12 -1.99
CA VAL A 49 -2.86 8.51 -2.34
C VAL A 49 -1.86 7.43 -1.92
N LEU A 50 -1.98 6.93 -0.69
CA LEU A 50 -1.13 5.82 -0.22
C LEU A 50 -1.20 4.63 -1.18
N ASN A 51 -2.42 4.21 -1.55
CA ASN A 51 -2.61 3.05 -2.41
C ASN A 51 -2.01 3.28 -3.81
N GLY A 52 -2.34 4.39 -4.47
CA GLY A 52 -1.84 4.68 -5.81
C GLY A 52 -0.31 4.82 -5.87
N ALA A 53 0.29 5.51 -4.90
CA ALA A 53 1.73 5.64 -4.78
C ALA A 53 2.43 4.29 -4.51
N ASN A 54 1.85 3.47 -3.62
CA ASN A 54 2.38 2.14 -3.31
C ASN A 54 2.37 1.22 -4.53
N GLU A 55 1.29 1.19 -5.31
CA GLU A 55 1.23 0.37 -6.52
C GLU A 55 2.31 0.77 -7.55
N VAL A 56 2.53 2.08 -7.74
CA VAL A 56 3.61 2.57 -8.61
C VAL A 56 4.97 2.14 -8.09
N ALA A 57 5.26 2.34 -6.80
CA ALA A 57 6.53 1.99 -6.20
C ALA A 57 6.80 0.47 -6.24
N VAL A 58 5.80 -0.35 -5.95
CA VAL A 58 5.91 -1.81 -6.04
C VAL A 58 6.17 -2.26 -7.48
N ASN A 59 5.50 -1.68 -8.48
CA ASN A 59 5.76 -2.00 -9.89
C ASN A 59 7.17 -1.61 -10.32
N LEU A 60 7.70 -0.47 -9.85
CA LEU A 60 9.08 -0.07 -10.09
C LEU A 60 10.07 -1.04 -9.44
N PHE A 61 9.79 -1.51 -8.24
CA PHE A 61 10.61 -2.51 -7.56
C PHE A 61 10.59 -3.86 -8.28
N LEU A 62 9.41 -4.37 -8.65
CA LEU A 62 9.29 -5.64 -9.38
C LEU A 62 9.93 -5.59 -10.78
N SER A 63 10.05 -4.39 -11.36
CA SER A 63 10.75 -4.14 -12.62
C SER A 63 12.25 -3.86 -12.42
N GLU A 64 12.79 -4.07 -11.22
CA GLU A 64 14.19 -3.87 -10.85
C GLU A 64 14.70 -2.41 -11.06
N ARG A 65 13.80 -1.43 -11.02
CA ARG A 65 14.14 -0.02 -11.22
C ARG A 65 14.47 0.71 -9.93
N ILE A 66 14.03 0.19 -8.79
CA ILE A 66 14.29 0.71 -7.46
C ILE A 66 14.63 -0.42 -6.49
N ARG A 67 15.28 -0.10 -5.37
CA ARG A 67 15.51 -1.02 -4.26
C ARG A 67 14.27 -1.12 -3.38
N PHE A 68 14.15 -2.18 -2.61
CA PHE A 68 13.02 -2.41 -1.71
C PHE A 68 12.79 -1.25 -0.73
N THR A 69 13.86 -0.71 -0.14
CA THR A 69 13.78 0.41 0.80
C THR A 69 13.28 1.71 0.17
N GLU A 70 13.44 1.87 -1.13
CA GLU A 70 13.01 3.07 -1.87
C GLU A 70 11.50 3.12 -2.14
N ILE A 71 10.78 2.00 -1.91
CA ILE A 71 9.31 1.99 -1.90
C ILE A 71 8.79 2.99 -0.87
N TYR A 72 9.34 2.95 0.35
CA TYR A 72 8.96 3.88 1.41
C TYR A 72 9.19 5.34 1.00
N ASP A 73 10.34 5.66 0.44
CA ASP A 73 10.69 7.04 0.07
C ASP A 73 9.72 7.61 -0.96
N ILE A 74 9.34 6.81 -1.98
CA ILE A 74 8.39 7.25 -3.00
C ILE A 74 7.01 7.47 -2.39
N VAL A 75 6.53 6.55 -1.57
CA VAL A 75 5.20 6.64 -0.95
C VAL A 75 5.13 7.80 0.03
N ALA A 76 6.12 7.94 0.93
CA ALA A 76 6.17 9.01 1.91
C ALA A 76 6.22 10.39 1.26
N ASN A 77 7.11 10.58 0.28
CA ASN A 77 7.23 11.85 -0.45
C ASN A 77 5.96 12.18 -1.27
N THR A 78 5.23 11.18 -1.74
CA THR A 78 3.95 11.39 -2.44
C THR A 78 2.87 11.85 -1.47
N LEU A 79 2.78 11.23 -0.29
CA LEU A 79 1.87 11.62 0.77
C LEU A 79 2.17 13.03 1.29
N GLU A 80 3.44 13.38 1.49
CA GLU A 80 3.84 14.73 1.95
C GLU A 80 3.39 15.84 0.99
N LYS A 81 3.30 15.56 -0.30
CA LYS A 81 2.80 16.51 -1.31
C LYS A 81 1.29 16.58 -1.40
N HIS A 82 0.60 15.62 -0.79
CA HIS A 82 -0.84 15.58 -0.84
C HIS A 82 -1.46 16.67 0.01
N ILE A 83 -2.47 17.35 -0.54
CA ILE A 83 -3.35 18.22 0.22
C ILE A 83 -4.67 17.49 0.39
N LYS A 84 -5.06 17.25 1.64
CA LYS A 84 -6.31 16.56 1.95
C LYS A 84 -7.48 17.17 1.20
N THR A 85 -8.25 16.32 0.54
CA THR A 85 -9.44 16.66 -0.23
C THR A 85 -10.62 15.82 0.25
N ASP A 86 -11.82 16.40 0.24
CA ASP A 86 -13.04 15.65 0.51
C ASP A 86 -13.36 14.75 -0.69
N ILE A 87 -13.80 13.54 -0.41
CA ILE A 87 -14.21 12.56 -1.40
C ILE A 87 -15.74 12.44 -1.33
N ASN A 88 -16.43 12.90 -2.36
CA ASN A 88 -17.87 12.93 -2.39
C ASN A 88 -18.47 11.85 -3.30
N ASP A 89 -17.73 11.48 -4.34
CA ASP A 89 -18.16 10.49 -5.32
C ASP A 89 -17.00 9.68 -5.89
N LEU A 90 -17.28 8.81 -6.83
CA LEU A 90 -16.30 7.92 -7.45
C LEU A 90 -15.34 8.67 -8.38
N ASP A 91 -15.76 9.77 -8.97
CA ASP A 91 -14.91 10.57 -9.86
C ASP A 91 -13.80 11.24 -9.06
N ASP A 92 -14.10 11.75 -7.85
CA ASP A 92 -13.09 12.25 -6.91
C ASP A 92 -12.04 11.19 -6.58
N VAL A 93 -12.45 9.94 -6.37
CA VAL A 93 -11.53 8.82 -6.12
C VAL A 93 -10.57 8.63 -7.30
N PHE A 94 -11.09 8.62 -8.53
CA PHE A 94 -10.26 8.44 -9.73
C PHE A 94 -9.31 9.61 -9.95
N GLU A 95 -9.74 10.84 -9.69
CA GLU A 95 -8.88 12.03 -9.81
C GLU A 95 -7.70 11.97 -8.82
N VAL A 96 -7.97 11.66 -7.56
CA VAL A 96 -6.93 11.55 -6.53
C VAL A 96 -5.99 10.37 -6.82
N ASP A 97 -6.51 9.23 -7.25
CA ASP A 97 -5.68 8.07 -7.65
C ASP A 97 -4.76 8.41 -8.82
N ALA A 98 -5.30 9.04 -9.88
CA ALA A 98 -4.51 9.46 -11.04
C ALA A 98 -3.42 10.47 -10.66
N TRP A 99 -3.74 11.45 -9.81
CA TRP A 99 -2.79 12.41 -9.27
C TRP A 99 -1.67 11.70 -8.49
N SER A 100 -2.01 10.78 -7.60
CA SER A 100 -1.04 10.06 -6.76
C SER A 100 -0.04 9.29 -7.60
N ARG A 101 -0.51 8.58 -8.63
CA ARG A 101 0.33 7.81 -9.57
C ARG A 101 1.29 8.71 -10.35
N LYS A 102 0.79 9.85 -10.82
CA LYS A 102 1.61 10.84 -11.51
C LYS A 102 2.72 11.37 -10.59
N ILE A 103 2.38 11.79 -9.37
CA ILE A 103 3.36 12.32 -8.42
C ILE A 103 4.38 11.25 -8.01
N ALA A 104 3.94 10.01 -7.76
CA ALA A 104 4.86 8.91 -7.44
C ALA A 104 5.90 8.68 -8.57
N MET A 105 5.49 8.75 -9.82
CA MET A 105 6.42 8.68 -10.97
C MET A 105 7.35 9.90 -11.04
N GLU A 106 6.89 11.10 -10.68
CA GLU A 106 7.74 12.27 -10.59
C GLU A 106 8.79 12.12 -9.48
N MET A 107 8.43 11.52 -8.34
CA MET A 107 9.37 11.21 -7.26
C MET A 107 10.45 10.25 -7.73
N TYR A 108 10.09 9.21 -8.47
CA TYR A 108 11.05 8.31 -9.09
C TYR A 108 12.01 9.03 -10.05
N ASN A 109 11.51 9.90 -10.93
CA ASN A 109 12.30 10.58 -11.95
C ASN A 109 13.25 11.67 -11.40
N LYS A 110 13.01 12.18 -10.20
CA LYS A 110 13.85 13.21 -9.55
C LYS A 110 15.02 12.65 -8.72
N ARG A 111 15.19 11.36 -8.74
CA ARG A 111 16.20 10.65 -7.94
C ARG A 111 17.57 10.72 -8.53
#